data_9de5cb9c8339bb67bef3b5d2580e6319
#
_entry.id   9de5cb9c8339bb67bef3b5d2580e6319
#
_cell.length_a   1.000
_cell.length_b   1.000
_cell.length_c   1.000
_cell.angle_alpha   90.00
_cell.angle_beta   90.00
_cell.angle_gamma   90.00
#
_symmetry.space_group_name_H-M   'P 1'
#
loop_
_entity.id
_entity.type
_entity.pdbx_description
1 polymer ?
#
loop_
_entity_poly.entity_id
_entity_poly.type
_entity_poly.pdbx_seq_one_letter_code
_entity_poly.pdbx_strand_id
1 'polypeptide(L)'
;MKIDGACHCGYISIEAEADPEKTSVCHCTDCQSGTGSAFRVNVPVAGTTFRMTGTPATYLKTTAESGNPHLQAFCPRCGSPIYSTSPGEGTQPSYMVRIGILRQRDQFSPKRQNWFRSALPWVTGLAALHKNEKQA
;
A
#
# COMPACT_ATOMS: atom_id res chain seq x y z
N MET A 1 0.15 -10.39 13.49
CA MET A 1 -0.39 -9.16 14.12
C MET A 1 -1.71 -8.81 13.48
N LYS A 2 -2.71 -8.62 14.30
CA LYS A 2 -4.01 -8.14 13.82
C LYS A 2 -3.93 -6.70 13.37
N ILE A 3 -4.46 -6.43 12.17
CA ILE A 3 -4.55 -5.08 11.62
C ILE A 3 -5.99 -4.77 11.22
N ASP A 4 -6.35 -3.52 11.32
CA ASP A 4 -7.60 -3.00 10.81
C ASP A 4 -7.39 -1.56 10.34
N GLY A 5 -8.29 -1.10 9.49
CA GLY A 5 -8.21 0.24 8.98
C GLY A 5 -9.39 0.60 8.10
N ALA A 6 -9.36 1.80 7.59
CA ALA A 6 -10.41 2.32 6.72
C ALA A 6 -9.86 3.36 5.76
N CYS A 7 -10.56 3.57 4.65
CA CYS A 7 -10.29 4.70 3.77
C CYS A 7 -10.62 6.02 4.48
N HIS A 8 -10.19 7.13 3.90
CA HIS A 8 -10.37 8.44 4.51
C HIS A 8 -11.83 8.76 4.85
N CYS A 9 -12.77 8.42 3.96
CA CYS A 9 -14.19 8.71 4.19
C CYS A 9 -14.91 7.65 5.03
N GLY A 10 -14.26 6.51 5.33
CA GLY A 10 -14.84 5.43 6.12
C GLY A 10 -15.73 4.45 5.37
N TYR A 11 -16.01 4.68 4.09
CA TYR A 11 -16.87 3.78 3.32
C TYR A 11 -16.29 2.37 3.22
N ILE A 12 -14.96 2.25 3.03
CA ILE A 12 -14.29 0.95 3.00
C ILE A 12 -13.53 0.75 4.30
N SER A 13 -13.75 -0.39 4.93
CA SER A 13 -12.97 -0.82 6.09
C SER A 13 -12.41 -2.21 5.85
N ILE A 14 -11.26 -2.49 6.45
CA ILE A 14 -10.59 -3.78 6.33
C ILE A 14 -10.13 -4.28 7.69
N GLU A 15 -9.98 -5.60 7.79
CA GLU A 15 -9.27 -6.26 8.87
C GLU A 15 -8.54 -7.48 8.33
N ALA A 16 -7.39 -7.80 8.89
CA ALA A 16 -6.55 -8.92 8.45
C ALA A 16 -5.49 -9.27 9.50
N GLU A 17 -4.75 -10.35 9.23
CA GLU A 17 -3.53 -10.68 9.94
C GLU A 17 -2.33 -10.34 9.05
N ALA A 18 -1.35 -9.63 9.60
CA ALA A 18 -0.16 -9.23 8.88
C ALA A 18 1.10 -9.64 9.62
N ASP A 19 2.17 -9.86 8.87
CA ASP A 19 3.50 -10.05 9.40
C ASP A 19 4.29 -8.74 9.20
N PRO A 20 4.58 -7.99 10.30
CA PRO A 20 5.30 -6.71 10.19
C PRO A 20 6.65 -6.83 9.49
N GLU A 21 7.30 -8.00 9.58
CA GLU A 21 8.62 -8.23 8.97
C GLU A 21 8.58 -8.23 7.43
N LYS A 22 7.39 -8.31 6.84
CA LYS A 22 7.20 -8.29 5.39
C LYS A 22 6.88 -6.91 4.82
N THR A 23 6.82 -5.91 5.66
CA THR A 23 6.55 -4.52 5.24
C THR A 23 7.66 -4.02 4.31
N SER A 24 7.28 -3.42 3.20
CA SER A 24 8.24 -2.95 2.20
C SER A 24 7.84 -1.61 1.61
N VAL A 25 8.86 -0.88 1.14
CA VAL A 25 8.70 0.32 0.32
C VAL A 25 8.93 -0.06 -1.13
N CYS A 26 8.15 0.50 -2.04
CA CYS A 26 8.37 0.36 -3.48
C CYS A 26 8.52 1.73 -4.13
N HIS A 27 9.65 1.95 -4.79
CA HIS A 27 10.00 3.20 -5.47
C HIS A 27 9.72 3.18 -6.97
N CYS A 28 9.10 2.13 -7.52
CA CYS A 28 8.89 2.07 -8.97
C CYS A 28 8.01 3.24 -9.45
N THR A 29 8.18 3.61 -10.71
CA THR A 29 7.43 4.74 -11.29
C THR A 29 5.93 4.52 -11.29
N ASP A 30 5.48 3.26 -11.39
CA ASP A 30 4.05 2.92 -11.27
C ASP A 30 3.54 3.21 -9.85
N CYS A 31 4.31 2.89 -8.82
CA CYS A 31 3.95 3.22 -7.45
C CYS A 31 3.97 4.74 -7.21
N GLN A 32 4.91 5.45 -7.83
CA GLN A 32 4.94 6.90 -7.74
C GLN A 32 3.68 7.52 -8.35
N SER A 33 3.33 7.15 -9.58
CA SER A 33 2.13 7.69 -10.22
C SER A 33 0.85 7.22 -9.54
N GLY A 34 0.79 5.97 -9.09
CA GLY A 34 -0.38 5.41 -8.42
C GLY A 34 -0.65 5.98 -7.04
N THR A 35 0.37 6.50 -6.37
CA THR A 35 0.21 7.16 -5.06
C THR A 35 0.18 8.68 -5.15
N GLY A 36 0.67 9.23 -6.25
CA GLY A 36 0.91 10.67 -6.34
C GLY A 36 2.01 11.14 -5.38
N SER A 37 2.96 10.25 -5.02
CA SER A 37 4.02 10.53 -4.07
C SER A 37 5.31 9.82 -4.48
N ALA A 38 6.31 9.85 -3.60
CA ALA A 38 7.63 9.32 -3.91
C ALA A 38 7.72 7.80 -3.90
N PHE A 39 6.86 7.14 -3.13
CA PHE A 39 6.91 5.68 -2.96
C PHE A 39 5.60 5.18 -2.36
N ARG A 40 5.45 3.86 -2.40
CA ARG A 40 4.33 3.17 -1.79
C ARG A 40 4.85 2.30 -0.66
N VAL A 41 4.10 2.19 0.43
CA VAL A 41 4.42 1.27 1.51
C VAL A 41 3.34 0.18 1.57
N ASN A 42 3.79 -1.07 1.48
CA ASN A 42 2.93 -2.25 1.42
C ASN A 42 3.09 -3.12 2.66
N VAL A 43 1.95 -3.60 3.14
CA VAL A 43 1.87 -4.59 4.22
C VAL A 43 1.19 -5.84 3.64
N PRO A 44 1.95 -6.89 3.32
CA PRO A 44 1.37 -8.11 2.76
C PRO A 44 0.52 -8.85 3.79
N VAL A 45 -0.64 -9.32 3.34
CA VAL A 45 -1.54 -10.14 4.16
C VAL A 45 -2.03 -11.34 3.34
N ALA A 46 -2.27 -12.47 4.01
CA ALA A 46 -2.85 -13.64 3.38
C ALA A 46 -4.35 -13.41 3.13
N GLY A 47 -4.83 -13.81 1.96
CA GLY A 47 -6.23 -13.63 1.59
C GLY A 47 -7.21 -14.35 2.50
N THR A 48 -6.78 -15.44 3.14
CA THR A 48 -7.60 -16.19 4.08
C THR A 48 -8.01 -15.40 5.31
N THR A 49 -7.24 -14.37 5.66
CA THR A 49 -7.51 -13.52 6.84
C THR A 49 -8.13 -12.19 6.47
N PHE A 50 -8.14 -11.85 5.19
CA PHE A 50 -8.58 -10.53 4.71
C PHE A 50 -10.10 -10.43 4.69
N ARG A 51 -10.62 -9.41 5.35
CA ARG A 51 -12.04 -9.05 5.37
C ARG A 51 -12.21 -7.59 5.02
N MET A 52 -13.22 -7.29 4.23
CA MET A 52 -13.47 -5.92 3.78
C MET A 52 -14.96 -5.64 3.75
N THR A 53 -15.36 -4.45 4.17
CA THR A 53 -16.68 -3.89 3.96
C THR A 53 -16.60 -2.76 2.93
N GLY A 54 -17.67 -2.55 2.20
CA GLY A 54 -17.68 -1.62 1.08
C GLY A 54 -17.18 -2.26 -0.22
N THR A 55 -17.46 -1.61 -1.33
CA THR A 55 -17.08 -2.10 -2.67
C THR A 55 -16.06 -1.15 -3.28
N PRO A 56 -14.80 -1.57 -3.47
CA PRO A 56 -13.79 -0.71 -4.06
C PRO A 56 -14.00 -0.53 -5.56
N ALA A 57 -13.50 0.58 -6.09
CA ALA A 57 -13.21 0.70 -7.51
C ALA A 57 -11.86 0.01 -7.77
N THR A 58 -11.66 -0.49 -8.98
CA THR A 58 -10.45 -1.22 -9.33
C THR A 58 -9.86 -0.73 -10.64
N TYR A 59 -8.54 -0.86 -10.74
CA TYR A 59 -7.78 -0.59 -11.95
C TYR A 59 -6.80 -1.74 -12.16
N LEU A 60 -6.85 -2.37 -13.34
CA LEU A 60 -5.93 -3.46 -13.67
C LEU A 60 -4.65 -2.87 -14.28
N LYS A 61 -3.57 -2.93 -13.52
CA LYS A 61 -2.25 -2.50 -13.97
C LYS A 61 -1.58 -3.65 -14.72
N THR A 62 -1.08 -3.38 -15.93
CA THR A 62 -0.44 -4.38 -16.81
C THR A 62 1.00 -4.02 -17.15
N THR A 63 1.59 -3.03 -16.49
CA THR A 63 2.91 -2.48 -16.80
C THR A 63 4.04 -3.04 -15.93
N ALA A 64 3.75 -4.01 -15.04
CA ALA A 64 4.78 -4.60 -14.21
C ALA A 64 5.82 -5.33 -15.04
N GLU A 65 7.10 -5.18 -14.68
CA GLU A 65 8.21 -5.84 -15.39
C GLU A 65 8.09 -7.36 -15.35
N SER A 66 7.49 -7.90 -14.28
CA SER A 66 7.23 -9.34 -14.18
C SER A 66 6.25 -9.86 -15.24
N GLY A 67 5.49 -8.99 -15.90
CA GLY A 67 4.43 -9.36 -16.81
C GLY A 67 3.13 -9.76 -16.14
N ASN A 68 3.11 -9.91 -14.81
CA ASN A 68 1.90 -10.27 -14.08
C ASN A 68 1.00 -9.05 -13.88
N PRO A 69 -0.31 -9.16 -14.14
CA PRO A 69 -1.23 -8.06 -13.88
C PRO A 69 -1.43 -7.87 -12.38
N HIS A 70 -1.59 -6.60 -11.97
CA HIS A 70 -1.89 -6.25 -10.59
C HIS A 70 -3.21 -5.47 -10.53
N LEU A 71 -4.17 -5.98 -9.79
CA LEU A 71 -5.43 -5.30 -9.57
C LEU A 71 -5.26 -4.31 -8.42
N GLN A 72 -5.41 -3.01 -8.72
CA GLN A 72 -5.32 -1.93 -7.75
C GLN A 72 -6.73 -1.59 -7.27
N ALA A 73 -6.95 -1.62 -5.96
CA ALA A 73 -8.25 -1.30 -5.37
C ALA A 73 -8.16 0.01 -4.59
N PHE A 74 -9.16 0.86 -4.76
CA PHE A 74 -9.24 2.15 -4.10
C PHE A 74 -10.69 2.51 -3.80
N CYS A 75 -10.91 3.42 -2.85
CA CYS A 75 -12.25 3.85 -2.50
C CYS A 75 -12.86 4.69 -3.63
N PRO A 76 -14.06 4.34 -4.15
CA PRO A 76 -14.70 5.12 -5.20
C PRO A 76 -15.20 6.49 -4.73
N ARG A 77 -15.29 6.70 -3.42
CA ARG A 77 -15.83 7.95 -2.84
C ARG A 77 -14.74 8.94 -2.47
N CYS A 78 -13.63 8.47 -1.88
CA CYS A 78 -12.56 9.37 -1.45
C CYS A 78 -11.22 9.15 -2.15
N GLY A 79 -11.09 8.09 -2.96
CA GLY A 79 -9.87 7.79 -3.72
C GLY A 79 -8.75 7.15 -2.91
N SER A 80 -8.92 6.87 -1.62
CA SER A 80 -7.87 6.25 -0.82
C SER A 80 -7.47 4.90 -1.43
N PRO A 81 -6.19 4.66 -1.73
CA PRO A 81 -5.72 3.33 -2.12
C PRO A 81 -5.90 2.34 -0.96
N ILE A 82 -6.39 1.14 -1.26
CA ILE A 82 -6.68 0.11 -0.25
C ILE A 82 -5.67 -1.03 -0.34
N TYR A 83 -5.61 -1.68 -1.48
CA TYR A 83 -4.70 -2.81 -1.68
C TYR A 83 -4.39 -3.01 -3.17
N SER A 84 -3.42 -3.87 -3.44
CA SER A 84 -3.27 -4.52 -4.73
C SER A 84 -3.22 -6.03 -4.53
N THR A 85 -3.62 -6.76 -5.56
CA THR A 85 -3.54 -8.21 -5.60
C THR A 85 -3.26 -8.67 -7.02
N SER A 86 -2.73 -9.87 -7.17
CA SER A 86 -2.47 -10.47 -8.49
C SER A 86 -3.60 -11.43 -8.82
N PRO A 87 -4.53 -11.05 -9.73
CA PRO A 87 -5.63 -11.95 -10.08
C PRO A 87 -5.10 -13.21 -10.76
N GLY A 88 -5.69 -14.37 -10.41
CA GLY A 88 -5.35 -15.65 -11.00
C GLY A 88 -4.12 -16.34 -10.42
N GLU A 89 -3.46 -15.78 -9.42
CA GLU A 89 -2.35 -16.45 -8.73
C GLU A 89 -2.88 -17.36 -7.62
N GLY A 90 -2.84 -18.66 -7.89
CA GLY A 90 -3.13 -19.68 -6.90
C GLY A 90 -4.56 -19.66 -6.37
N THR A 91 -4.83 -20.54 -5.39
CA THR A 91 -6.13 -20.68 -4.74
C THR A 91 -6.34 -19.71 -3.59
N GLN A 92 -5.25 -19.05 -3.14
CA GLN A 92 -5.29 -18.13 -2.00
C GLN A 92 -4.56 -16.84 -2.37
N PRO A 93 -5.30 -15.81 -2.80
CA PRO A 93 -4.67 -14.53 -3.13
C PRO A 93 -4.02 -13.91 -1.90
N SER A 94 -2.92 -13.23 -2.12
CA SER A 94 -2.35 -12.32 -1.13
C SER A 94 -2.73 -10.89 -1.50
N TYR A 95 -2.86 -10.05 -0.49
CA TYR A 95 -3.17 -8.65 -0.67
C TYR A 95 -2.02 -7.79 -0.15
N MET A 96 -1.62 -6.81 -0.94
CA MET A 96 -0.65 -5.80 -0.53
C MET A 96 -1.44 -4.61 -0.01
N VAL A 97 -1.71 -4.60 1.29
CA VAL A 97 -2.50 -3.54 1.91
C VAL A 97 -1.65 -2.28 2.06
N ARG A 98 -2.26 -1.12 1.83
CA ARG A 98 -1.56 0.16 1.92
C ARG A 98 -1.48 0.60 3.38
N ILE A 99 -0.27 0.92 3.83
CA ILE A 99 -0.03 1.24 5.24
C ILE A 99 -0.84 2.45 5.71
N GLY A 100 -1.05 3.42 4.84
CA GLY A 100 -1.69 4.68 5.20
C GLY A 100 -3.13 4.58 5.69
N ILE A 101 -3.84 3.49 5.37
CA ILE A 101 -5.22 3.28 5.82
C ILE A 101 -5.29 2.48 7.12
N LEU A 102 -4.18 1.96 7.62
CA LEU A 102 -4.16 1.13 8.83
C LEU A 102 -4.15 1.99 10.09
N ARG A 103 -4.92 1.60 11.10
CA ARG A 103 -4.84 2.23 12.43
C ARG A 103 -3.48 2.01 13.07
N GLN A 104 -2.85 0.87 12.78
CA GLN A 104 -1.56 0.46 13.32
C GLN A 104 -0.37 0.98 12.48
N ARG A 105 -0.57 1.95 11.57
CA ARG A 105 0.47 2.40 10.63
C ARG A 105 1.78 2.83 11.28
N ASP A 106 1.73 3.34 12.50
CA ASP A 106 2.93 3.74 13.25
C ASP A 106 3.66 2.57 13.91
N GLN A 107 3.07 1.38 13.90
CA GLN A 107 3.66 0.16 14.46
C GLN A 107 4.41 -0.66 13.40
N PHE A 108 4.36 -0.25 12.14
CA PHE A 108 5.05 -0.92 11.05
C PHE A 108 6.27 -0.10 10.64
N SER A 109 7.37 -0.81 10.41
CA SER A 109 8.60 -0.23 9.90
C SER A 109 9.04 -1.03 8.68
N PRO A 110 9.19 -0.41 7.51
CA PRO A 110 9.63 -1.15 6.34
C PRO A 110 10.96 -1.86 6.56
N LYS A 111 11.06 -3.07 6.06
CA LYS A 111 12.24 -3.92 6.20
C LYS A 111 13.08 -3.98 4.93
N ARG A 112 12.56 -3.52 3.81
CA ARG A 112 13.26 -3.50 2.53
C ARG A 112 12.69 -2.40 1.64
N GLN A 113 13.51 -1.99 0.68
CA GLN A 113 13.12 -1.04 -0.35
C GLN A 113 13.24 -1.70 -1.71
N ASN A 114 12.13 -1.88 -2.40
CA ASN A 114 12.08 -2.44 -3.73
C ASN A 114 12.19 -1.33 -4.78
N TRP A 115 12.78 -1.64 -5.93
CA TRP A 115 12.96 -0.68 -7.01
C TRP A 115 13.72 0.58 -6.59
N PHE A 116 14.71 0.42 -5.74
CA PHE A 116 15.48 1.55 -5.24
C PHE A 116 16.22 2.31 -6.36
N ARG A 117 16.50 1.65 -7.47
CA ARG A 117 17.08 2.30 -8.65
C ARG A 117 16.22 3.45 -9.19
N SER A 118 14.91 3.42 -8.92
CA SER A 118 13.95 4.45 -9.35
C SER A 118 13.60 5.46 -8.26
N ALA A 119 14.19 5.32 -7.07
CA ALA A 119 13.92 6.23 -5.94
C ALA A 119 14.24 7.68 -6.32
N LEU A 120 13.37 8.60 -5.90
CA LEU A 120 13.64 10.02 -6.08
C LEU A 120 14.84 10.42 -5.22
N PRO A 121 15.78 11.25 -5.73
CA PRO A 121 17.04 11.50 -5.04
C PRO A 121 16.90 12.07 -3.64
N TRP A 122 15.86 12.86 -3.37
CA TRP A 122 15.66 13.52 -2.07
C TRP A 122 15.10 12.61 -0.98
N VAL A 123 14.63 11.40 -1.33
CA VAL A 123 13.99 10.49 -0.36
C VAL A 123 14.90 10.14 0.81
N THR A 124 16.20 9.98 0.57
CA THR A 124 17.18 9.65 1.61
C THR A 124 17.54 10.84 2.48
N GLY A 125 17.15 12.05 2.10
CA GLY A 125 17.49 13.28 2.81
C GLY A 125 16.35 13.88 3.65
N LEU A 126 15.23 13.18 3.81
CA LEU A 126 14.07 13.73 4.52
C LEU A 126 14.39 14.15 5.95
N ALA A 127 15.26 13.41 6.64
CA ALA A 127 15.62 13.70 8.03
C ALA A 127 16.30 15.06 8.20
N ALA A 128 16.94 15.58 7.13
CA ALA A 128 17.63 16.86 7.16
C ALA A 128 16.73 18.07 6.88
N LEU A 129 15.50 17.84 6.43
CA LEU A 129 14.58 18.93 6.12
C LEU A 129 14.05 19.59 7.40
N HIS A 130 13.74 20.88 7.31
CA HIS A 130 13.07 21.60 8.39
C HIS A 130 11.75 20.91 8.74
N LYS A 131 11.45 20.78 10.03
CA LYS A 131 10.27 20.07 10.53
C LYS A 131 9.35 21.05 11.23
N ASN A 132 8.16 21.20 10.69
CA ASN A 132 7.06 21.88 11.37
C ASN A 132 6.18 20.82 12.05
N GLU A 133 5.77 21.04 13.28
CA GLU A 133 4.90 20.05 13.95
C GLU A 133 3.56 19.91 13.28
N LYS A 134 3.04 21.00 12.75
CA LYS A 134 1.85 21.07 11.91
C LYS A 134 2.22 21.84 10.67
N GLN A 135 1.26 22.36 9.95
CA GLN A 135 1.57 23.26 8.84
C GLN A 135 2.15 24.57 9.35
N ALA A 136 3.03 25.17 8.55
CA ALA A 136 3.70 26.41 8.90
C ALA A 136 2.73 27.59 9.12
#